data_c4f06eaf2584a65a2843fd86ef8acb8b
#
_entry.id   c4f06eaf2584a65a2843fd86ef8acb8b
#
_cell.length_a   1.000
_cell.length_b   1.000
_cell.length_c   1.000
_cell.angle_alpha   90.00
_cell.angle_beta   90.00
_cell.angle_gamma   90.00
#
_symmetry.space_group_name_H-M   'P 1'
#
loop_
_entity.id
_entity.type
_entity.pdbx_description
1 polymer ?
#
loop_
_entity_poly.entity_id
_entity_poly.type
_entity_poly.pdbx_seq_one_letter_code
_entity_poly.pdbx_strand_id
1 'polypeptide(L)'
;HPARLYPNGQFASHFIGYTKAANPDDDKEGLVGAMGLEQTYNDILSGTDGRVYFEKDIYGNALPGTVAEEKKAVDGQDIYTTLDSRLQNTLEDLMTQVNEKYEPVSMTAMLMEAKTGEIVAMSQRPTFNPETKQGLDDNGTWQNLLVESPYEPGSTIKLFTTAASMEQGQFNPNELFNRVGGIQVGDVTVNDHDYTRLNGKEYLNYRQAISWSSNIGMVKLEQKMGDEKWMEYLKKFGFGTST
;
A
#
# COMPACT_ATOMS: atom_id res chain seq x y z
N HIS A 1 -11.90 25.21 -19.17
CA HIS A 1 -12.04 23.80 -18.80
C HIS A 1 -11.47 23.60 -17.40
N PRO A 2 -12.16 22.89 -16.50
CA PRO A 2 -11.61 22.52 -15.22
C PRO A 2 -10.41 21.60 -15.42
N ALA A 3 -9.32 21.82 -14.66
CA ALA A 3 -8.11 21.04 -14.74
C ALA A 3 -7.59 20.74 -13.33
N ARG A 4 -7.15 19.51 -13.09
CA ARG A 4 -6.46 19.10 -11.90
C ARG A 4 -4.95 19.11 -12.18
N LEU A 5 -4.18 19.75 -11.30
CA LEU A 5 -2.72 19.82 -11.44
C LEU A 5 -2.07 18.81 -10.50
N TYR A 6 -1.07 18.11 -11.01
CA TYR A 6 -0.25 17.17 -10.26
C TYR A 6 1.22 17.62 -10.32
N PRO A 7 1.60 18.66 -9.55
CA PRO A 7 2.88 19.36 -9.70
C PRO A 7 4.11 18.50 -9.46
N ASN A 8 3.94 17.36 -8.78
CA ASN A 8 5.03 16.44 -8.46
C ASN A 8 5.06 15.19 -9.37
N GLY A 9 4.37 15.21 -10.52
CA GLY A 9 4.39 14.12 -11.48
C GLY A 9 3.98 12.79 -10.89
N GLN A 10 4.88 11.79 -10.90
CA GLN A 10 4.60 10.42 -10.43
C GLN A 10 4.58 10.24 -8.90
N PHE A 11 4.69 11.33 -8.14
CA PHE A 11 4.68 11.32 -6.69
C PHE A 11 3.47 10.60 -6.10
N ALA A 12 3.67 9.47 -5.45
CA ALA A 12 2.62 8.65 -4.81
C ALA A 12 1.38 8.43 -5.70
N SER A 13 1.57 8.24 -7.01
CA SER A 13 0.50 8.28 -8.01
C SER A 13 -0.69 7.37 -7.70
N HIS A 14 -0.42 6.15 -7.25
CA HIS A 14 -1.47 5.17 -6.93
C HIS A 14 -2.26 5.53 -5.68
N PHE A 15 -1.63 6.24 -4.74
CA PHE A 15 -2.30 6.71 -3.52
C PHE A 15 -3.11 7.98 -3.80
N ILE A 16 -2.50 8.97 -4.46
CA ILE A 16 -3.19 10.21 -4.83
C ILE A 16 -4.28 9.93 -5.85
N GLY A 17 -3.95 9.15 -6.86
CA GLY A 17 -4.86 8.85 -7.96
C GLY A 17 -4.90 9.95 -9.01
N TYR A 18 -5.97 9.99 -9.78
CA TYR A 18 -6.20 10.99 -10.82
C TYR A 18 -7.70 11.26 -11.02
N THR A 19 -7.98 12.35 -11.70
CA THR A 19 -9.34 12.73 -12.11
C THR A 19 -9.58 12.47 -13.59
N LYS A 20 -10.83 12.30 -13.95
CA LYS A 20 -11.32 12.22 -15.35
C LYS A 20 -12.49 13.19 -15.55
N ALA A 21 -12.85 13.44 -16.79
CA ALA A 21 -14.07 14.18 -17.10
C ALA A 21 -15.29 13.47 -16.47
N ALA A 22 -16.18 14.23 -15.85
CA ALA A 22 -17.44 13.70 -15.32
C ALA A 22 -18.31 13.14 -16.45
N ASN A 23 -18.35 13.86 -17.56
CA ASN A 23 -18.99 13.44 -18.79
C ASN A 23 -17.99 13.55 -19.94
N PRO A 24 -17.58 12.44 -20.60
CA PRO A 24 -16.65 12.50 -21.73
C PRO A 24 -17.17 13.30 -22.93
N ASP A 25 -18.49 13.43 -23.07
CA ASP A 25 -19.16 14.13 -24.18
C ASP A 25 -19.44 15.61 -23.87
N ASP A 26 -19.34 16.03 -22.61
CA ASP A 26 -19.51 17.42 -22.16
C ASP A 26 -18.42 17.82 -21.15
N ASP A 27 -17.39 18.46 -21.64
CA ASP A 27 -16.25 18.94 -20.87
C ASP A 27 -16.56 20.10 -19.90
N LYS A 28 -17.80 20.56 -19.86
CA LYS A 28 -18.30 21.59 -18.93
C LYS A 28 -18.79 21.00 -17.61
N GLU A 29 -19.08 19.71 -17.54
CA GLU A 29 -19.60 19.06 -16.34
C GLU A 29 -18.56 18.84 -15.23
N GLY A 30 -17.31 19.25 -15.44
CA GLY A 30 -16.28 19.20 -14.42
C GLY A 30 -15.48 17.89 -14.40
N LEU A 31 -14.80 17.64 -13.29
CA LEU A 31 -13.95 16.48 -13.07
C LEU A 31 -14.49 15.61 -11.94
N VAL A 32 -14.27 14.30 -12.04
CA VAL A 32 -14.54 13.34 -10.96
C VAL A 32 -13.28 12.52 -10.68
N GLY A 33 -13.09 12.16 -9.43
CA GLY A 33 -12.03 11.25 -9.03
C GLY A 33 -12.19 9.88 -9.69
N ALA A 34 -11.13 9.37 -10.28
CA ALA A 34 -11.14 8.09 -10.97
C ALA A 34 -10.39 6.98 -10.21
N MET A 35 -9.52 7.37 -9.27
CA MET A 35 -8.66 6.46 -8.52
C MET A 35 -8.11 7.15 -7.27
N GLY A 36 -7.68 6.36 -6.28
CA GLY A 36 -6.96 6.81 -5.09
C GLY A 36 -7.74 7.80 -4.22
N LEU A 37 -7.03 8.74 -3.60
CA LEU A 37 -7.65 9.79 -2.78
C LEU A 37 -8.64 10.65 -3.58
N GLU A 38 -8.34 10.93 -4.84
CA GLU A 38 -9.24 11.69 -5.73
C GLU A 38 -10.60 11.02 -5.85
N GLN A 39 -10.65 9.70 -5.94
CA GLN A 39 -11.90 8.94 -5.99
C GLN A 39 -12.55 8.82 -4.61
N THR A 40 -11.78 8.43 -3.60
CA THR A 40 -12.31 8.16 -2.26
C THR A 40 -12.91 9.40 -1.61
N TYR A 41 -12.28 10.55 -1.84
CA TYR A 41 -12.71 11.83 -1.26
C TYR A 41 -13.30 12.80 -2.29
N ASN A 42 -13.80 12.28 -3.42
CA ASN A 42 -14.36 13.09 -4.49
C ASN A 42 -15.40 14.09 -3.98
N ASP A 43 -16.32 13.67 -3.13
CA ASP A 43 -17.40 14.54 -2.62
C ASP A 43 -16.90 15.70 -1.75
N ILE A 44 -15.77 15.49 -1.06
CA ILE A 44 -15.11 16.51 -0.24
C ILE A 44 -14.32 17.48 -1.13
N LEU A 45 -13.58 16.91 -2.10
CA LEU A 45 -12.69 17.67 -2.98
C LEU A 45 -13.44 18.51 -4.03
N SER A 46 -14.58 18.03 -4.53
CA SER A 46 -15.28 18.63 -5.66
C SER A 46 -16.03 19.93 -5.33
N GLY A 47 -16.43 20.13 -4.06
CA GLY A 47 -17.28 21.26 -3.70
C GLY A 47 -18.68 21.20 -4.33
N THR A 48 -19.26 22.36 -4.60
CA THR A 48 -20.58 22.46 -5.22
C THR A 48 -20.61 23.61 -6.22
N ASP A 49 -21.00 23.32 -7.45
CA ASP A 49 -21.09 24.32 -8.50
C ASP A 49 -22.17 25.38 -8.21
N GLY A 50 -21.83 26.63 -8.51
CA GLY A 50 -22.79 27.75 -8.52
C GLY A 50 -23.59 27.76 -9.81
N ARG A 51 -24.69 28.52 -9.80
CA ARG A 51 -25.52 28.77 -10.98
C ARG A 51 -25.79 30.24 -11.14
N VAL A 52 -25.59 30.70 -12.38
CA VAL A 52 -25.88 32.08 -12.77
C VAL A 52 -26.80 32.06 -13.99
N TYR A 53 -27.90 32.82 -13.93
CA TYR A 53 -28.79 33.05 -15.06
C TYR A 53 -28.55 34.42 -15.62
N PHE A 54 -28.65 34.55 -16.93
CA PHE A 54 -28.65 35.84 -17.63
C PHE A 54 -29.42 35.74 -18.94
N GLU A 55 -29.99 36.84 -19.36
CA GLU A 55 -30.61 36.95 -20.67
C GLU A 55 -29.53 37.19 -21.72
N LYS A 56 -29.70 36.60 -22.90
CA LYS A 56 -28.76 36.73 -24.04
C LYS A 56 -29.37 37.58 -25.14
N ASP A 57 -28.52 38.36 -25.79
CA ASP A 57 -28.83 38.96 -27.07
C ASP A 57 -28.88 37.92 -28.20
N ILE A 58 -29.26 38.35 -29.41
CA ILE A 58 -29.31 37.47 -30.60
C ILE A 58 -27.96 36.90 -31.01
N TYR A 59 -26.86 37.43 -30.47
CA TYR A 59 -25.49 37.00 -30.72
C TYR A 59 -24.93 36.13 -29.58
N GLY A 60 -25.73 35.86 -28.51
CA GLY A 60 -25.36 35.03 -27.37
C GLY A 60 -24.62 35.75 -26.24
N ASN A 61 -24.49 37.10 -26.29
CA ASN A 61 -23.87 37.89 -25.24
C ASN A 61 -24.85 38.14 -24.09
N ALA A 62 -24.34 38.18 -22.86
CA ALA A 62 -25.15 38.51 -21.69
C ALA A 62 -25.64 39.96 -21.76
N LEU A 63 -26.93 40.18 -21.58
CA LEU A 63 -27.51 41.53 -21.51
C LEU A 63 -27.13 42.19 -20.18
N PRO A 64 -26.64 43.43 -20.19
CA PRO A 64 -26.30 44.16 -18.99
C PRO A 64 -27.49 44.28 -18.01
N GLY A 65 -27.25 43.97 -16.74
CA GLY A 65 -28.28 44.08 -15.70
C GLY A 65 -29.26 42.89 -15.60
N THR A 66 -29.09 41.86 -16.45
CA THR A 66 -29.94 40.65 -16.38
C THR A 66 -29.27 39.48 -15.67
N VAL A 67 -28.02 39.64 -15.21
CA VAL A 67 -27.30 38.60 -14.47
C VAL A 67 -27.92 38.44 -13.09
N ALA A 68 -28.43 37.26 -12.83
CA ALA A 68 -28.98 36.87 -11.52
C ALA A 68 -28.20 35.63 -11.05
N GLU A 69 -27.53 35.70 -9.90
CA GLU A 69 -26.92 34.57 -9.25
C GLU A 69 -27.99 33.77 -8.49
N GLU A 70 -28.27 32.54 -8.91
CA GLU A 70 -29.24 31.67 -8.22
C GLU A 70 -28.58 30.90 -7.07
N LYS A 71 -27.35 30.45 -7.25
CA LYS A 71 -26.62 29.67 -6.28
C LYS A 71 -25.14 30.05 -6.30
N LYS A 72 -24.59 30.32 -5.12
CA LYS A 72 -23.13 30.52 -4.98
C LYS A 72 -22.38 29.20 -5.12
N ALA A 73 -21.23 29.23 -5.78
CA ALA A 73 -20.28 28.15 -5.74
C ALA A 73 -19.73 27.96 -4.30
N VAL A 74 -19.49 26.73 -3.93
CA VAL A 74 -18.83 26.37 -2.66
C VAL A 74 -17.61 25.55 -3.01
N ASP A 75 -16.43 26.05 -2.64
CA ASP A 75 -15.17 25.35 -2.90
C ASP A 75 -15.11 24.01 -2.15
N GLY A 76 -14.40 23.03 -2.70
CA GLY A 76 -14.07 21.79 -2.02
C GLY A 76 -13.14 22.02 -0.83
N GLN A 77 -12.96 21.01 -0.03
CA GLN A 77 -12.10 21.06 1.15
C GLN A 77 -10.74 20.41 0.87
N ASP A 78 -9.71 20.88 1.56
CA ASP A 78 -8.38 20.29 1.52
C ASP A 78 -8.33 18.98 2.30
N ILE A 79 -7.50 18.04 1.82
CA ILE A 79 -7.18 16.80 2.51
C ILE A 79 -5.72 16.84 2.94
N TYR A 80 -5.48 16.51 4.21
CA TYR A 80 -4.15 16.40 4.78
C TYR A 80 -3.79 14.92 4.96
N THR A 81 -2.60 14.53 4.53
CA THR A 81 -2.08 13.18 4.64
C THR A 81 -0.84 13.14 5.53
N THR A 82 -0.45 11.94 5.95
CA THR A 82 0.78 11.71 6.72
C THR A 82 2.03 11.60 5.87
N LEU A 83 1.92 11.71 4.53
CA LEU A 83 3.07 11.63 3.65
C LEU A 83 4.03 12.82 3.86
N ASP A 84 5.29 12.51 4.12
CA ASP A 84 6.38 13.50 4.10
C ASP A 84 6.90 13.64 2.68
N SER A 85 6.81 14.84 2.13
CA SER A 85 7.18 15.11 0.73
C SER A 85 8.64 14.82 0.41
N ARG A 86 9.57 15.01 1.37
CA ARG A 86 11.00 14.73 1.17
C ARG A 86 11.27 13.24 1.19
N LEU A 87 10.67 12.51 2.13
CA LEU A 87 10.79 11.07 2.20
C LEU A 87 10.16 10.40 0.98
N GLN A 88 9.00 10.89 0.55
CA GLN A 88 8.33 10.39 -0.65
C GLN A 88 9.19 10.60 -1.90
N ASN A 89 9.72 11.80 -2.12
CA ASN A 89 10.61 12.06 -3.27
C ASN A 89 11.86 11.18 -3.22
N THR A 90 12.48 11.04 -2.05
CA THR A 90 13.64 10.15 -1.88
C THR A 90 13.28 8.70 -2.22
N LEU A 91 12.11 8.23 -1.77
CA LEU A 91 11.63 6.88 -2.09
C LEU A 91 11.40 6.70 -3.58
N GLU A 92 10.76 7.68 -4.26
CA GLU A 92 10.53 7.63 -5.71
C GLU A 92 11.85 7.54 -6.49
N ASP A 93 12.85 8.34 -6.12
CA ASP A 93 14.17 8.32 -6.77
C ASP A 93 14.87 6.98 -6.58
N LEU A 94 14.86 6.44 -5.35
CA LEU A 94 15.45 5.13 -5.06
C LEU A 94 14.74 4.00 -5.80
N MET A 95 13.41 4.03 -5.83
CA MET A 95 12.60 3.06 -6.57
C MET A 95 12.91 3.08 -8.07
N THR A 96 13.10 4.27 -8.64
CA THR A 96 13.50 4.42 -10.05
C THR A 96 14.87 3.80 -10.30
N GLN A 97 15.88 4.11 -9.46
CA GLN A 97 17.23 3.54 -9.60
C GLN A 97 17.24 2.01 -9.47
N VAL A 98 16.46 1.47 -8.53
CA VAL A 98 16.34 0.01 -8.36
C VAL A 98 15.64 -0.63 -9.56
N ASN A 99 14.59 0.02 -10.05
CA ASN A 99 13.85 -0.44 -11.23
C ASN A 99 14.74 -0.50 -12.48
N GLU A 100 15.52 0.55 -12.73
CA GLU A 100 16.45 0.61 -13.87
C GLU A 100 17.59 -0.42 -13.76
N LYS A 101 18.04 -0.69 -12.54
CA LYS A 101 19.17 -1.61 -12.30
C LYS A 101 18.78 -3.07 -12.37
N TYR A 102 17.60 -3.43 -11.89
CA TYR A 102 17.21 -4.84 -11.69
C TYR A 102 16.05 -5.27 -12.56
N GLU A 103 15.36 -4.34 -13.20
CA GLU A 103 14.22 -4.59 -14.11
C GLU A 103 13.20 -5.60 -13.55
N PRO A 104 12.73 -5.41 -12.29
CA PRO A 104 11.77 -6.33 -11.71
C PRO A 104 10.42 -6.23 -12.42
N VAL A 105 9.66 -7.32 -12.43
CA VAL A 105 8.28 -7.31 -12.97
C VAL A 105 7.41 -6.32 -12.22
N SER A 106 7.57 -6.29 -10.90
CA SER A 106 6.92 -5.31 -10.02
C SER A 106 7.71 -5.15 -8.72
N MET A 107 7.55 -4.01 -8.06
CA MET A 107 8.06 -3.80 -6.71
C MET A 107 7.22 -2.78 -5.98
N THR A 108 7.16 -2.92 -4.67
CA THR A 108 6.45 -2.02 -3.76
C THR A 108 7.37 -1.62 -2.61
N ALA A 109 7.19 -0.40 -2.11
CA ALA A 109 7.87 0.05 -0.90
C ALA A 109 6.96 0.97 -0.08
N MET A 110 7.07 0.85 1.24
CA MET A 110 6.33 1.66 2.20
C MET A 110 7.23 1.99 3.38
N LEU A 111 7.24 3.25 3.80
CA LEU A 111 7.87 3.71 5.03
C LEU A 111 6.79 4.05 6.04
N MET A 112 6.93 3.50 7.24
CA MET A 112 5.98 3.69 8.33
C MET A 112 6.71 4.17 9.57
N GLU A 113 6.18 5.17 10.25
CA GLU A 113 6.65 5.56 11.60
C GLU A 113 6.33 4.44 12.59
N ALA A 114 7.37 3.84 13.16
CA ALA A 114 7.23 2.63 13.97
C ALA A 114 6.43 2.83 15.27
N LYS A 115 6.35 4.06 15.78
CA LYS A 115 5.64 4.37 17.04
C LYS A 115 4.17 4.66 16.83
N THR A 116 3.82 5.28 15.72
CA THR A 116 2.44 5.76 15.46
C THR A 116 1.70 4.89 14.45
N GLY A 117 2.43 4.16 13.58
CA GLY A 117 1.86 3.43 12.44
C GLY A 117 1.52 4.32 11.24
N GLU A 118 1.86 5.61 11.29
CA GLU A 118 1.63 6.54 10.18
C GLU A 118 2.50 6.18 8.98
N ILE A 119 1.88 6.09 7.81
CA ILE A 119 2.60 5.88 6.54
C ILE A 119 3.15 7.24 6.09
N VAL A 120 4.46 7.37 6.03
CA VAL A 120 5.16 8.62 5.69
C VAL A 120 5.67 8.66 4.25
N ALA A 121 5.79 7.50 3.59
CA ALA A 121 6.05 7.40 2.16
C ALA A 121 5.58 6.04 1.63
N MET A 122 5.11 5.98 0.39
CA MET A 122 4.70 4.75 -0.28
C MET A 122 4.81 4.88 -1.79
N SER A 123 5.32 3.85 -2.44
CA SER A 123 5.48 3.83 -3.90
C SER A 123 5.48 2.42 -4.44
N GLN A 124 5.25 2.31 -5.75
CA GLN A 124 5.35 1.05 -6.48
C GLN A 124 5.96 1.26 -7.87
N ARG A 125 6.40 0.15 -8.48
CA ARG A 125 6.71 0.05 -9.90
C ARG A 125 6.02 -1.18 -10.48
N PRO A 126 5.44 -1.11 -11.70
CA PRO A 126 5.33 0.08 -12.52
C PRO A 126 4.48 1.19 -11.89
N THR A 127 4.65 2.43 -12.38
CA THR A 127 3.93 3.62 -11.93
C THR A 127 3.50 4.46 -13.14
N PHE A 128 2.69 5.48 -12.91
CA PHE A 128 2.17 6.37 -13.95
C PHE A 128 2.23 7.84 -13.53
N ASN A 129 2.14 8.72 -14.50
CA ASN A 129 1.98 10.15 -14.27
C ASN A 129 0.48 10.49 -14.24
N PRO A 130 -0.10 10.98 -13.14
CA PRO A 130 -1.54 11.23 -13.03
C PRO A 130 -2.04 12.38 -13.93
N GLU A 131 -1.17 13.34 -14.29
CA GLU A 131 -1.53 14.45 -15.17
C GLU A 131 -1.59 14.03 -16.63
N THR A 132 -0.53 13.38 -17.13
CA THR A 132 -0.42 12.97 -18.53
C THR A 132 -1.00 11.58 -18.78
N LYS A 133 -1.25 10.79 -17.73
CA LYS A 133 -1.63 9.37 -17.76
C LYS A 133 -0.60 8.47 -18.45
N GLN A 134 0.60 8.98 -18.71
CA GLN A 134 1.70 8.18 -19.21
C GLN A 134 2.06 7.06 -18.23
N GLY A 135 2.14 5.84 -18.69
CA GLY A 135 2.36 4.64 -17.90
C GLY A 135 1.09 3.98 -17.35
N LEU A 136 -0.07 4.63 -17.47
CA LEU A 136 -1.37 4.05 -17.14
C LEU A 136 -1.90 3.27 -18.36
N ASP A 137 -1.24 2.19 -18.69
CA ASP A 137 -1.56 1.33 -19.81
C ASP A 137 -2.35 0.08 -19.39
N ASP A 138 -2.62 -0.79 -20.37
CA ASP A 138 -3.49 -1.96 -20.22
C ASP A 138 -2.88 -3.11 -19.39
N ASN A 139 -1.66 -2.96 -18.88
CA ASN A 139 -0.93 -4.04 -18.18
C ASN A 139 -1.16 -4.09 -16.66
N GLY A 140 -2.24 -3.50 -16.16
CA GLY A 140 -2.58 -3.53 -14.74
C GLY A 140 -1.84 -2.49 -13.89
N THR A 141 -1.15 -1.52 -14.51
CA THR A 141 -0.46 -0.42 -13.80
C THR A 141 -1.42 0.41 -12.93
N TRP A 142 -2.71 0.38 -13.23
CA TRP A 142 -3.76 1.03 -12.44
C TRP A 142 -3.96 0.42 -11.05
N GLN A 143 -3.55 -0.84 -10.84
CA GLN A 143 -3.70 -1.50 -9.54
C GLN A 143 -2.77 -0.89 -8.50
N ASN A 144 -3.28 -0.67 -7.30
CA ASN A 144 -2.45 -0.36 -6.15
C ASN A 144 -1.90 -1.66 -5.55
N LEU A 145 -0.70 -2.05 -5.98
CA LEU A 145 -0.07 -3.31 -5.59
C LEU A 145 0.17 -3.43 -4.08
N LEU A 146 0.24 -2.31 -3.36
CA LEU A 146 0.43 -2.30 -1.90
C LEU A 146 -0.77 -2.88 -1.14
N VAL A 147 -1.97 -2.81 -1.72
CA VAL A 147 -3.23 -3.25 -1.08
C VAL A 147 -4.02 -4.25 -1.90
N GLU A 148 -3.78 -4.35 -3.21
CA GLU A 148 -4.56 -5.20 -4.12
C GLU A 148 -3.82 -6.44 -4.61
N SER A 149 -2.49 -6.52 -4.41
CA SER A 149 -1.68 -7.64 -4.88
C SER A 149 -1.21 -8.49 -3.70
N PRO A 150 -1.74 -9.71 -3.53
CA PRO A 150 -1.25 -10.64 -2.53
C PRO A 150 0.16 -11.14 -2.92
N TYR A 151 0.99 -11.36 -1.92
CA TYR A 151 2.32 -11.94 -2.09
C TYR A 151 2.64 -12.92 -0.97
N GLU A 152 3.60 -13.82 -1.20
CA GLU A 152 4.10 -14.72 -0.18
C GLU A 152 5.12 -13.99 0.72
N PRO A 153 4.80 -13.69 1.98
CA PRO A 153 5.64 -12.86 2.84
C PRO A 153 6.96 -13.56 3.24
N GLY A 154 7.03 -14.86 3.09
CA GLY A 154 8.20 -15.66 3.40
C GLY A 154 8.64 -15.50 4.86
N SER A 155 10.02 -15.42 5.10
CA SER A 155 10.58 -15.37 6.45
C SER A 155 10.18 -14.13 7.27
N THR A 156 9.52 -13.13 6.69
CA THR A 156 9.02 -11.98 7.47
C THR A 156 7.93 -12.38 8.45
N ILE A 157 7.16 -13.43 8.15
CA ILE A 157 6.12 -13.96 9.05
C ILE A 157 6.71 -14.52 10.36
N LYS A 158 7.98 -14.87 10.38
CA LYS A 158 8.65 -15.42 11.57
C LYS A 158 8.72 -14.45 12.74
N LEU A 159 8.68 -13.14 12.47
CA LEU A 159 8.59 -12.11 13.50
C LEU A 159 7.27 -12.21 14.26
N PHE A 160 6.16 -12.44 13.55
CA PHE A 160 4.84 -12.60 14.15
C PHE A 160 4.75 -13.90 14.96
N THR A 161 5.30 -15.01 14.44
CA THR A 161 5.39 -16.29 15.18
C THR A 161 6.19 -16.12 16.47
N THR A 162 7.33 -15.44 16.39
CA THR A 162 8.17 -15.17 17.56
C THR A 162 7.44 -14.29 18.57
N ALA A 163 6.82 -13.18 18.13
CA ALA A 163 6.09 -12.26 19.00
C ALA A 163 4.92 -12.95 19.70
N ALA A 164 4.13 -13.74 18.97
CA ALA A 164 3.03 -14.54 19.54
C ALA A 164 3.53 -15.54 20.61
N SER A 165 4.64 -16.23 20.32
CA SER A 165 5.25 -17.18 21.26
C SER A 165 5.79 -16.50 22.51
N MET A 166 6.35 -15.28 22.40
CA MET A 166 6.80 -14.47 23.53
C MET A 166 5.62 -14.05 24.41
N GLU A 167 4.55 -13.57 23.80
CA GLU A 167 3.33 -13.15 24.52
C GLU A 167 2.67 -14.30 25.27
N GLN A 168 2.73 -15.52 24.72
CA GLN A 168 2.25 -16.75 25.37
C GLN A 168 3.20 -17.34 26.41
N GLY A 169 4.35 -16.71 26.67
CA GLY A 169 5.36 -17.24 27.58
C GLY A 169 6.02 -18.54 27.12
N GLN A 170 5.90 -18.89 25.83
CA GLN A 170 6.45 -20.11 25.24
C GLN A 170 7.85 -19.89 24.62
N PHE A 171 8.31 -18.65 24.54
CA PHE A 171 9.62 -18.31 23.98
C PHE A 171 10.71 -18.28 25.05
N ASN A 172 11.57 -19.30 25.04
CA ASN A 172 12.81 -19.27 25.81
C ASN A 172 14.01 -19.13 24.85
N PRO A 173 14.69 -17.96 24.80
CA PRO A 173 15.76 -17.70 23.83
C PRO A 173 16.94 -18.66 23.92
N ASN A 174 17.16 -19.32 25.07
CA ASN A 174 18.28 -20.23 25.32
C ASN A 174 17.91 -21.71 25.19
N GLU A 175 16.64 -22.03 24.97
CA GLU A 175 16.21 -23.42 24.79
C GLU A 175 16.73 -23.97 23.47
N LEU A 176 17.36 -25.12 23.53
CA LEU A 176 17.92 -25.83 22.38
C LEU A 176 16.86 -26.73 21.74
N PHE A 177 16.88 -26.79 20.42
CA PHE A 177 16.13 -27.77 19.63
C PHE A 177 17.02 -28.42 18.58
N ASN A 178 16.73 -29.69 18.29
CA ASN A 178 17.37 -30.42 17.18
C ASN A 178 16.66 -30.08 15.87
N ARG A 179 17.44 -29.87 14.81
CA ARG A 179 16.96 -29.57 13.45
C ARG A 179 17.40 -30.57 12.40
N VAL A 180 18.03 -31.69 12.82
CA VAL A 180 18.47 -32.75 11.90
C VAL A 180 17.28 -33.50 11.34
N GLY A 181 17.27 -33.72 10.04
CA GLY A 181 16.23 -34.48 9.34
C GLY A 181 14.93 -33.79 9.09
N GLY A 182 14.87 -32.49 9.40
CA GLY A 182 13.66 -31.70 9.21
C GLY A 182 12.59 -31.96 10.26
N ILE A 183 11.40 -31.40 10.03
CA ILE A 183 10.21 -31.62 10.85
C ILE A 183 9.01 -31.90 9.95
N GLN A 184 8.24 -32.95 10.25
CA GLN A 184 7.06 -33.31 9.48
C GLN A 184 5.88 -32.41 9.88
N VAL A 185 5.24 -31.79 8.89
CA VAL A 185 4.02 -30.98 9.04
C VAL A 185 3.04 -31.44 7.96
N GLY A 186 1.99 -32.16 8.34
CA GLY A 186 1.14 -32.84 7.38
C GLY A 186 1.93 -33.77 6.46
N ASP A 187 1.77 -33.59 5.17
CA ASP A 187 2.46 -34.39 4.15
C ASP A 187 3.82 -33.82 3.70
N VAL A 188 4.27 -32.71 4.32
CA VAL A 188 5.49 -32.01 3.93
C VAL A 188 6.55 -32.09 5.03
N THR A 189 7.80 -32.38 4.64
CA THR A 189 8.95 -32.23 5.54
C THR A 189 9.54 -30.82 5.41
N VAL A 190 9.39 -30.03 6.47
CA VAL A 190 9.97 -28.69 6.55
C VAL A 190 11.43 -28.77 6.95
N ASN A 191 12.29 -28.12 6.19
CA ASN A 191 13.73 -28.07 6.41
C ASN A 191 14.21 -26.63 6.56
N ASP A 192 15.36 -26.45 7.20
CA ASP A 192 16.11 -25.20 7.15
C ASP A 192 16.85 -25.07 5.81
N HIS A 193 17.22 -23.85 5.42
CA HIS A 193 17.87 -23.57 4.13
C HIS A 193 19.23 -24.28 3.95
N ASP A 194 19.89 -24.63 5.06
CA ASP A 194 21.21 -25.27 5.10
C ASP A 194 21.16 -26.75 5.52
N TYR A 195 20.00 -27.40 5.40
CA TYR A 195 19.79 -28.79 5.88
C TYR A 195 20.75 -29.83 5.33
N THR A 196 21.35 -29.56 4.18
CA THR A 196 22.37 -30.47 3.56
C THR A 196 23.76 -30.26 4.13
N ARG A 197 24.03 -29.15 4.84
CA ARG A 197 25.37 -28.81 5.37
C ARG A 197 25.24 -28.09 6.72
N LEU A 198 24.87 -28.82 7.75
CA LEU A 198 24.65 -28.26 9.09
C LEU A 198 25.93 -27.73 9.74
N ASN A 199 27.12 -28.21 9.33
CA ASN A 199 28.43 -27.72 9.77
C ASN A 199 28.58 -27.64 11.30
N GLY A 200 28.15 -28.69 12.03
CA GLY A 200 28.18 -28.73 13.48
C GLY A 200 27.08 -27.91 14.18
N LYS A 201 26.05 -27.49 13.42
CA LYS A 201 24.88 -26.74 13.95
C LYS A 201 23.62 -27.60 13.93
N GLU A 202 23.74 -28.84 14.38
CA GLU A 202 22.61 -29.78 14.50
C GLU A 202 21.56 -29.28 15.54
N TYR A 203 22.01 -28.49 16.49
CA TYR A 203 21.20 -27.85 17.52
C TYR A 203 21.31 -26.32 17.41
N LEU A 204 20.19 -25.64 17.48
CA LEU A 204 20.11 -24.19 17.66
C LEU A 204 19.27 -23.88 18.89
N ASN A 205 19.55 -22.77 19.54
CA ASN A 205 18.58 -22.17 20.47
C ASN A 205 17.64 -21.20 19.71
N TYR A 206 16.53 -20.78 20.31
CA TYR A 206 15.56 -19.92 19.62
C TYR A 206 16.10 -18.54 19.25
N ARG A 207 17.06 -17.98 19.99
CA ARG A 207 17.79 -16.78 19.58
C ARG A 207 18.54 -17.01 18.27
N GLN A 208 19.24 -18.12 18.17
CA GLN A 208 19.95 -18.51 16.94
C GLN A 208 18.98 -18.86 15.81
N ALA A 209 17.81 -19.44 16.13
CA ALA A 209 16.78 -19.74 15.14
C ALA A 209 16.30 -18.48 14.41
N ILE A 210 16.11 -17.38 15.14
CA ILE A 210 15.74 -16.08 14.54
C ILE A 210 16.87 -15.56 13.65
N SER A 211 18.10 -15.51 14.16
CA SER A 211 19.26 -15.02 13.40
C SER A 211 19.57 -15.86 12.16
N TRP A 212 19.32 -17.17 12.24
CA TRP A 212 19.54 -18.12 11.15
C TRP A 212 18.34 -18.28 10.23
N SER A 213 17.24 -17.66 10.59
CA SER A 213 15.96 -17.81 9.88
C SER A 213 15.50 -19.28 9.79
N SER A 214 15.62 -20.03 10.90
CA SER A 214 15.25 -21.44 10.96
C SER A 214 13.76 -21.64 10.76
N ASN A 215 13.37 -22.41 9.76
CA ASN A 215 11.99 -22.83 9.54
C ASN A 215 11.55 -23.82 10.63
N ILE A 216 12.44 -24.76 10.96
CA ILE A 216 12.18 -25.79 11.98
C ILE A 216 11.93 -25.14 13.35
N GLY A 217 12.74 -24.11 13.69
CA GLY A 217 12.54 -23.36 14.93
C GLY A 217 11.17 -22.71 15.02
N MET A 218 10.67 -22.14 13.92
CA MET A 218 9.36 -21.52 13.89
C MET A 218 8.22 -22.54 13.98
N VAL A 219 8.30 -23.66 13.27
CA VAL A 219 7.31 -24.75 13.39
C VAL A 219 7.25 -25.27 14.84
N LYS A 220 8.40 -25.42 15.49
CA LYS A 220 8.42 -25.85 16.91
C LYS A 220 7.81 -24.82 17.86
N LEU A 221 7.99 -23.51 17.62
CA LEU A 221 7.32 -22.48 18.40
C LEU A 221 5.80 -22.50 18.18
N GLU A 222 5.36 -22.64 16.94
CA GLU A 222 3.95 -22.75 16.60
C GLU A 222 3.31 -23.99 17.26
N GLN A 223 3.94 -25.17 17.17
CA GLN A 223 3.50 -26.40 17.83
C GLN A 223 3.41 -26.26 19.36
N LYS A 224 4.29 -25.46 19.99
CA LYS A 224 4.20 -25.16 21.43
C LYS A 224 2.98 -24.31 21.77
N MET A 225 2.64 -23.34 20.94
CA MET A 225 1.47 -22.48 21.12
C MET A 225 0.17 -23.22 20.81
N GLY A 226 0.22 -24.12 19.82
CA GLY A 226 -0.92 -24.77 19.20
C GLY A 226 -1.63 -23.91 18.15
N ASP A 227 -2.23 -24.59 17.18
CA ASP A 227 -2.85 -24.00 15.99
C ASP A 227 -3.90 -22.93 16.32
N GLU A 228 -4.77 -23.20 17.31
CA GLU A 228 -5.82 -22.26 17.71
C GLU A 228 -5.26 -20.93 18.19
N LYS A 229 -4.22 -20.99 19.04
CA LYS A 229 -3.57 -19.79 19.54
C LYS A 229 -2.81 -19.05 18.46
N TRP A 230 -2.11 -19.77 17.60
CA TRP A 230 -1.45 -19.17 16.46
C TRP A 230 -2.43 -18.42 15.54
N MET A 231 -3.55 -19.03 15.20
CA MET A 231 -4.61 -18.38 14.41
C MET A 231 -5.22 -17.17 15.11
N GLU A 232 -5.40 -17.21 16.43
CA GLU A 232 -5.85 -16.05 17.22
C GLU A 232 -4.89 -14.86 17.08
N TYR A 233 -3.57 -15.12 17.18
CA TYR A 233 -2.56 -14.06 17.03
C TYR A 233 -2.48 -13.52 15.60
N LEU A 234 -2.57 -14.36 14.57
CA LEU A 234 -2.63 -13.90 13.19
C LEU A 234 -3.79 -12.90 13.00
N LYS A 235 -4.96 -13.20 13.54
CA LYS A 235 -6.11 -12.27 13.50
C LYS A 235 -5.84 -10.98 14.28
N LYS A 236 -5.20 -11.04 15.45
CA LYS A 236 -4.83 -9.85 16.22
C LYS A 236 -3.83 -8.96 15.47
N PHE A 237 -2.95 -9.55 14.68
CA PHE A 237 -2.05 -8.82 13.78
C PHE A 237 -2.72 -8.31 12.50
N GLY A 238 -4.01 -8.59 12.29
CA GLY A 238 -4.78 -8.12 11.15
C GLY A 238 -4.76 -9.06 9.93
N PHE A 239 -4.12 -10.23 10.01
CA PHE A 239 -4.13 -11.18 8.90
C PHE A 239 -5.53 -11.76 8.69
N GLY A 240 -5.94 -11.89 7.42
CA GLY A 240 -7.24 -12.42 7.04
C GLY A 240 -8.41 -11.45 7.24
N THR A 241 -8.13 -10.17 7.50
CA THR A 241 -9.13 -9.11 7.51
C THR A 241 -9.07 -8.32 6.20
N SER A 242 -10.21 -7.80 5.72
CA SER A 242 -10.22 -6.86 4.60
C SER A 242 -9.64 -5.52 5.03
N THR A 243 -8.84 -4.93 4.18
CA THR A 243 -8.33 -3.54 4.32
C THR A 243 -9.27 -2.55 3.68
#